data_970de2f0f2196ebbd23327502efc491c
#
_entry.id   970de2f0f2196ebbd23327502efc491c
#
_cell.length_a   1.000
_cell.length_b   1.000
_cell.length_c   1.000
_cell.angle_alpha   90.00
_cell.angle_beta   90.00
_cell.angle_gamma   90.00
#
_symmetry.space_group_name_H-M   'P 1'
#
loop_
_entity.id
_entity.type
_entity.pdbx_description
1 polymer ?
#
loop_
_entity_poly.entity_id
_entity_poly.type
_entity_poly.pdbx_seq_one_letter_code
_entity_poly.pdbx_strand_id
1 'polypeptide(L)'
;MRIALIGAGRMAEAIRQEATAQGDELITTIARAENSGAAAITADRLAGVDVAFEFSTPDAVVANLRALQPLGVAVVCGTTGWDEQRASVEAAWAAGPGALLAASNFAIGVHLFLRAARALAAASAGQVAFDGFLHERHHAAKRDAPSGTGLRLQEAVRAVDPRRTWPITSVRAGSIPGE
;
A
#
# COMPACT_ATOMS: atom_id res chain seq x y z
N MET A 1 10.25 -19.23 0.28
CA MET A 1 9.17 -19.08 -0.75
C MET A 1 9.81 -18.82 -2.11
N ARG A 2 9.07 -19.08 -3.19
CA ARG A 2 9.46 -18.73 -4.56
C ARG A 2 8.70 -17.45 -4.94
N ILE A 3 9.41 -16.37 -5.18
CA ILE A 3 8.80 -15.05 -5.36
C ILE A 3 9.01 -14.49 -6.77
N ALA A 4 8.08 -13.64 -7.20
CA ALA A 4 8.23 -12.78 -8.37
C ALA A 4 8.09 -11.31 -7.99
N LEU A 5 8.82 -10.43 -8.66
CA LEU A 5 8.71 -8.99 -8.51
C LEU A 5 8.11 -8.37 -9.79
N ILE A 6 7.02 -7.64 -9.63
CA ILE A 6 6.41 -6.85 -10.70
C ILE A 6 6.74 -5.38 -10.41
N GLY A 7 7.68 -4.85 -11.18
CA GLY A 7 8.37 -3.59 -10.93
C GLY A 7 9.84 -3.82 -10.56
N ALA A 8 10.68 -2.84 -10.86
CA ALA A 8 12.13 -2.88 -10.60
C ALA A 8 12.60 -1.57 -9.91
N GLY A 9 11.75 -0.97 -9.09
CA GLY A 9 12.04 0.25 -8.34
C GLY A 9 12.68 -0.02 -6.98
N ARG A 10 12.81 1.02 -6.17
CA ARG A 10 13.42 0.98 -4.83
C ARG A 10 12.77 -0.06 -3.91
N MET A 11 11.44 -0.21 -3.95
CA MET A 11 10.74 -1.17 -3.12
C MET A 11 11.01 -2.62 -3.58
N ALA A 12 11.01 -2.87 -4.89
CA ALA A 12 11.36 -4.18 -5.43
C ALA A 12 12.78 -4.60 -5.04
N GLU A 13 13.72 -3.67 -5.06
CA GLU A 13 15.11 -3.91 -4.63
C GLU A 13 15.18 -4.25 -3.12
N ALA A 14 14.45 -3.51 -2.28
CA ALA A 14 14.39 -3.80 -0.85
C ALA A 14 13.76 -5.19 -0.56
N ILE A 15 12.70 -5.54 -1.27
CA ILE A 15 12.07 -6.86 -1.16
C ILE A 15 13.05 -7.96 -1.61
N ARG A 16 13.78 -7.75 -2.70
CA ARG A 16 14.80 -8.70 -3.18
C ARG A 16 15.87 -8.95 -2.14
N GLN A 17 16.39 -7.91 -1.50
CA GLN A 17 17.42 -8.02 -0.47
C GLN A 17 16.90 -8.79 0.75
N GLU A 18 15.70 -8.45 1.21
CA GLU A 18 15.09 -9.13 2.36
C GLU A 18 14.77 -10.60 2.05
N ALA A 19 14.19 -10.90 0.88
CA ALA A 19 13.90 -12.24 0.44
C ALA A 19 15.17 -13.11 0.38
N THR A 20 16.26 -12.54 -0.14
CA THR A 20 17.58 -13.22 -0.15
C THR A 20 18.06 -13.52 1.26
N ALA A 21 17.93 -12.57 2.19
CA ALA A 21 18.33 -12.75 3.59
C ALA A 21 17.50 -13.81 4.32
N GLN A 22 16.24 -13.98 3.93
CA GLN A 22 15.33 -14.99 4.46
C GLN A 22 15.48 -16.38 3.78
N GLY A 23 16.30 -16.49 2.74
CA GLY A 23 16.49 -17.73 1.98
C GLY A 23 15.35 -18.01 0.98
N ASP A 24 14.58 -16.98 0.60
CA ASP A 24 13.57 -17.08 -0.44
C ASP A 24 14.23 -17.05 -1.84
N GLU A 25 13.61 -17.70 -2.81
CA GLU A 25 14.07 -17.80 -4.19
C GLU A 25 13.38 -16.78 -5.08
N LEU A 26 14.15 -15.87 -5.70
CA LEU A 26 13.63 -14.96 -6.70
C LEU A 26 13.59 -15.63 -8.07
N ILE A 27 12.39 -15.95 -8.54
CA ILE A 27 12.16 -16.60 -9.83
C ILE A 27 12.30 -15.61 -10.99
N THR A 28 11.66 -14.43 -10.87
CA THR A 28 11.70 -13.43 -11.93
C THR A 28 11.46 -12.02 -11.38
N THR A 29 12.00 -11.04 -12.10
CA THR A 29 11.63 -9.64 -11.97
C THR A 29 11.09 -9.16 -13.31
N ILE A 30 9.89 -8.59 -13.31
CA ILE A 30 9.24 -8.04 -14.50
C ILE A 30 9.32 -6.52 -14.44
N ALA A 31 10.25 -5.95 -15.21
CA ALA A 31 10.48 -4.51 -15.25
C ALA A 31 9.49 -3.80 -16.19
N ARG A 32 9.26 -2.50 -15.94
CA ARG A 32 8.34 -1.68 -16.77
C ARG A 32 8.65 -1.73 -18.25
N ALA A 33 9.94 -1.71 -18.61
CA ALA A 33 10.37 -1.64 -20.02
C ALA A 33 9.91 -2.83 -20.87
N GLU A 34 9.73 -4.00 -20.26
CA GLU A 34 9.29 -5.23 -20.93
C GLU A 34 7.80 -5.55 -20.72
N ASN A 35 7.10 -4.78 -19.88
CA ASN A 35 5.76 -5.10 -19.40
C ASN A 35 4.69 -4.10 -19.84
N SER A 36 4.75 -3.63 -21.08
CA SER A 36 3.70 -2.77 -21.62
C SER A 36 2.38 -3.51 -21.67
N GLY A 37 1.32 -2.91 -21.05
CA GLY A 37 0.00 -3.55 -20.99
C GLY A 37 -0.04 -4.90 -20.26
N ALA A 38 0.92 -5.15 -19.38
CA ALA A 38 1.10 -6.41 -18.66
C ALA A 38 1.53 -7.62 -19.53
N ALA A 39 2.07 -7.38 -20.73
CA ALA A 39 2.39 -8.43 -21.69
C ALA A 39 3.45 -9.45 -21.20
N ALA A 40 4.32 -9.04 -20.26
CA ALA A 40 5.34 -9.93 -19.70
C ALA A 40 4.83 -10.81 -18.54
N ILE A 41 3.59 -10.60 -18.08
CA ILE A 41 2.97 -11.41 -17.02
C ILE A 41 2.30 -12.62 -17.68
N THR A 42 3.01 -13.73 -17.73
CA THR A 42 2.55 -14.97 -18.40
C THR A 42 2.64 -16.15 -17.44
N ALA A 43 1.88 -17.21 -17.71
CA ALA A 43 1.93 -18.45 -16.93
C ALA A 43 3.34 -19.05 -16.90
N ASP A 44 4.07 -19.01 -18.02
CA ASP A 44 5.43 -19.56 -18.10
C ASP A 44 6.42 -18.78 -17.22
N ARG A 45 6.34 -17.44 -17.22
CA ARG A 45 7.23 -16.60 -16.40
C ARG A 45 6.95 -16.71 -14.90
N LEU A 46 5.72 -17.07 -14.54
CA LEU A 46 5.31 -17.23 -13.15
C LEU A 46 5.19 -18.70 -12.73
N ALA A 47 5.68 -19.61 -13.55
CA ALA A 47 5.64 -21.04 -13.23
C ALA A 47 6.36 -21.33 -11.90
N GLY A 48 5.61 -21.90 -10.95
CA GLY A 48 6.12 -22.24 -9.64
C GLY A 48 6.36 -21.06 -8.69
N VAL A 49 5.87 -19.88 -8.99
CA VAL A 49 5.87 -18.73 -8.08
C VAL A 49 4.80 -18.93 -7.02
N ASP A 50 5.18 -18.80 -5.75
CA ASP A 50 4.25 -18.83 -4.61
C ASP A 50 3.56 -17.48 -4.43
N VAL A 51 4.35 -16.38 -4.50
CA VAL A 51 3.86 -15.00 -4.26
C VAL A 51 4.50 -14.03 -5.26
N ALA A 52 3.67 -13.20 -5.88
CA ALA A 52 4.12 -12.05 -6.67
C ALA A 52 3.96 -10.74 -5.87
N PHE A 53 5.01 -9.94 -5.85
CA PHE A 53 5.01 -8.60 -5.23
C PHE A 53 4.83 -7.55 -6.32
N GLU A 54 3.67 -6.90 -6.35
CA GLU A 54 3.33 -5.84 -7.30
C GLU A 54 3.65 -4.47 -6.70
N PHE A 55 4.78 -3.89 -7.14
CA PHE A 55 5.28 -2.57 -6.74
C PHE A 55 5.76 -1.80 -7.98
N SER A 56 4.82 -1.55 -8.88
CA SER A 56 5.07 -0.85 -10.14
C SER A 56 4.66 0.63 -10.10
N THR A 57 3.74 1.03 -10.96
CA THR A 57 3.27 2.41 -11.10
C THR A 57 1.74 2.46 -11.21
N PRO A 58 1.10 3.60 -10.86
CA PRO A 58 -0.36 3.75 -10.89
C PRO A 58 -1.00 3.44 -12.25
N ASP A 59 -0.30 3.74 -13.32
CA ASP A 59 -0.75 3.51 -14.70
C ASP A 59 -0.66 2.03 -15.14
N ALA A 60 0.16 1.22 -14.46
CA ALA A 60 0.37 -0.19 -14.81
C ALA A 60 -0.36 -1.18 -13.90
N VAL A 61 -0.56 -0.83 -12.63
CA VAL A 61 -1.00 -1.76 -11.58
C VAL A 61 -2.29 -2.50 -11.91
N VAL A 62 -3.30 -1.82 -12.45
CA VAL A 62 -4.60 -2.46 -12.77
C VAL A 62 -4.46 -3.51 -13.87
N ALA A 63 -3.68 -3.21 -14.90
CA ALA A 63 -3.38 -4.17 -15.97
C ALA A 63 -2.59 -5.37 -15.40
N ASN A 64 -1.60 -5.12 -14.55
CA ASN A 64 -0.81 -6.16 -13.89
C ASN A 64 -1.70 -7.06 -13.03
N LEU A 65 -2.54 -6.50 -12.17
CA LEU A 65 -3.42 -7.27 -11.29
C LEU A 65 -4.44 -8.10 -12.07
N ARG A 66 -4.95 -7.58 -13.19
CA ARG A 66 -5.86 -8.33 -14.07
C ARG A 66 -5.16 -9.48 -14.81
N ALA A 67 -3.89 -9.31 -15.18
CA ALA A 67 -3.11 -10.37 -15.81
C ALA A 67 -2.67 -11.45 -14.80
N LEU A 68 -2.38 -11.08 -13.54
CA LEU A 68 -2.01 -11.99 -12.47
C LEU A 68 -3.18 -12.85 -11.97
N GLN A 69 -4.37 -12.29 -11.91
CA GLN A 69 -5.54 -12.92 -11.31
C GLN A 69 -5.86 -14.32 -11.88
N PRO A 70 -5.95 -14.54 -13.21
CA PRO A 70 -6.27 -15.87 -13.75
C PRO A 70 -5.15 -16.90 -13.56
N LEU A 71 -3.93 -16.46 -13.20
CA LEU A 71 -2.79 -17.35 -12.99
C LEU A 71 -2.81 -18.03 -11.61
N GLY A 72 -3.69 -17.61 -10.70
CA GLY A 72 -3.85 -18.24 -9.39
C GLY A 72 -2.71 -17.98 -8.40
N VAL A 73 -1.76 -17.11 -8.72
CA VAL A 73 -0.63 -16.73 -7.86
C VAL A 73 -1.13 -15.80 -6.76
N ALA A 74 -0.67 -15.98 -5.53
CA ALA A 74 -0.93 -15.00 -4.47
C ALA A 74 -0.19 -13.69 -4.76
N VAL A 75 -0.83 -12.54 -4.53
CA VAL A 75 -0.26 -11.21 -4.84
C VAL A 75 -0.27 -10.29 -3.64
N VAL A 76 0.86 -9.66 -3.37
CA VAL A 76 1.00 -8.53 -2.45
C VAL A 76 1.19 -7.26 -3.28
N CYS A 77 0.20 -6.37 -3.26
CA CYS A 77 0.22 -5.13 -4.03
C CYS A 77 0.44 -3.91 -3.14
N GLY A 78 1.53 -3.20 -3.35
CA GLY A 78 1.85 -1.95 -2.68
C GLY A 78 1.78 -0.71 -3.57
N THR A 79 1.49 -0.88 -4.85
CA THR A 79 1.26 0.25 -5.75
C THR A 79 -0.03 0.98 -5.36
N THR A 80 0.03 2.30 -5.31
CA THR A 80 -1.10 3.20 -4.97
C THR A 80 -1.63 3.94 -6.19
N GLY A 81 -2.71 4.72 -6.04
CA GLY A 81 -3.24 5.57 -7.11
C GLY A 81 -4.15 4.84 -8.10
N TRP A 82 -4.83 3.78 -7.66
CA TRP A 82 -5.82 3.02 -8.45
C TRP A 82 -7.15 2.82 -7.71
N ASP A 83 -7.45 3.71 -6.76
CA ASP A 83 -8.60 3.60 -5.86
C ASP A 83 -9.94 3.56 -6.61
N GLU A 84 -10.06 4.26 -7.73
CA GLU A 84 -11.27 4.24 -8.58
C GLU A 84 -11.59 2.84 -9.13
N GLN A 85 -10.56 2.04 -9.42
CA GLN A 85 -10.71 0.69 -9.97
C GLN A 85 -10.68 -0.41 -8.90
N ARG A 86 -10.35 -0.05 -7.63
CA ARG A 86 -10.11 -0.98 -6.53
C ARG A 86 -11.27 -1.97 -6.34
N ALA A 87 -12.49 -1.47 -6.22
CA ALA A 87 -13.66 -2.31 -5.97
C ALA A 87 -13.87 -3.37 -7.08
N SER A 88 -13.68 -2.99 -8.35
CA SER A 88 -13.83 -3.91 -9.49
C SER A 88 -12.73 -4.96 -9.55
N VAL A 89 -11.50 -4.58 -9.21
CA VAL A 89 -10.35 -5.49 -9.16
C VAL A 89 -10.51 -6.48 -8.00
N GLU A 90 -10.82 -5.99 -6.79
CA GLU A 90 -11.01 -6.83 -5.61
C GLU A 90 -12.17 -7.82 -5.80
N ALA A 91 -13.27 -7.40 -6.43
CA ALA A 91 -14.38 -8.30 -6.76
C ALA A 91 -13.95 -9.43 -7.73
N ALA A 92 -13.15 -9.10 -8.76
CA ALA A 92 -12.63 -10.11 -9.68
C ALA A 92 -11.68 -11.09 -8.97
N TRP A 93 -10.84 -10.60 -8.05
CA TRP A 93 -9.95 -11.44 -7.26
C TRP A 93 -10.70 -12.35 -6.28
N ALA A 94 -11.76 -11.84 -5.64
CA ALA A 94 -12.61 -12.63 -4.74
C ALA A 94 -13.33 -13.80 -5.46
N ALA A 95 -13.59 -13.67 -6.75
CA ALA A 95 -14.21 -14.71 -7.58
C ALA A 95 -13.18 -15.63 -8.27
N GLY A 96 -11.88 -15.35 -8.16
CA GLY A 96 -10.83 -16.04 -8.87
C GLY A 96 -10.03 -17.04 -8.02
N PRO A 97 -9.04 -17.71 -8.64
CA PRO A 97 -8.28 -18.77 -7.99
C PRO A 97 -7.15 -18.27 -7.06
N GLY A 98 -6.75 -17.00 -7.17
CA GLY A 98 -5.63 -16.41 -6.42
C GLY A 98 -6.07 -15.68 -5.16
N ALA A 99 -5.09 -15.10 -4.45
CA ALA A 99 -5.30 -14.24 -3.29
C ALA A 99 -4.64 -12.88 -3.52
N LEU A 100 -5.32 -11.78 -3.15
CA LEU A 100 -4.79 -10.42 -3.25
C LEU A 100 -4.75 -9.75 -1.88
N LEU A 101 -3.57 -9.30 -1.46
CA LEU A 101 -3.39 -8.38 -0.34
C LEU A 101 -2.92 -7.03 -0.87
N ALA A 102 -3.81 -6.06 -0.94
CA ALA A 102 -3.49 -4.72 -1.41
C ALA A 102 -3.53 -3.70 -0.28
N ALA A 103 -2.41 -3.00 -0.06
CA ALA A 103 -2.32 -1.95 0.96
C ALA A 103 -1.40 -0.82 0.49
N SER A 104 -1.74 0.40 0.87
CA SER A 104 -0.90 1.58 0.62
C SER A 104 0.28 1.69 1.59
N ASN A 105 0.28 0.91 2.66
CA ASN A 105 1.34 0.88 3.67
C ASN A 105 1.34 -0.47 4.39
N PHE A 106 2.50 -1.10 4.46
CA PHE A 106 2.74 -2.39 5.13
C PHE A 106 3.50 -2.24 6.45
N ALA A 107 3.80 -1.01 6.89
CA ALA A 107 4.47 -0.78 8.17
C ALA A 107 3.54 -1.10 9.34
N ILE A 108 3.84 -2.17 10.08
CA ILE A 108 3.05 -2.62 11.23
C ILE A 108 2.88 -1.48 12.25
N GLY A 109 3.93 -0.68 12.51
CA GLY A 109 3.88 0.47 13.41
C GLY A 109 2.80 1.48 13.04
N VAL A 110 2.59 1.75 11.74
CA VAL A 110 1.52 2.65 11.27
C VAL A 110 0.15 2.06 11.58
N HIS A 111 -0.06 0.77 11.36
CA HIS A 111 -1.33 0.12 11.68
C HIS A 111 -1.62 0.10 13.18
N LEU A 112 -0.61 -0.14 14.02
CA LEU A 112 -0.75 -0.05 15.48
C LEU A 112 -1.07 1.37 15.93
N PHE A 113 -0.41 2.36 15.35
CA PHE A 113 -0.67 3.78 15.63
C PHE A 113 -2.11 4.18 15.26
N LEU A 114 -2.60 3.79 14.08
CA LEU A 114 -3.97 4.05 13.67
C LEU A 114 -4.99 3.40 14.61
N ARG A 115 -4.73 2.19 15.10
CA ARG A 115 -5.60 1.52 16.10
C ARG A 115 -5.61 2.28 17.42
N ALA A 116 -4.45 2.70 17.92
CA ALA A 116 -4.34 3.48 19.15
C ALA A 116 -5.06 4.84 19.03
N ALA A 117 -4.87 5.56 17.91
CA ALA A 117 -5.54 6.81 17.63
C ALA A 117 -7.08 6.67 17.59
N ARG A 118 -7.59 5.61 16.95
CA ARG A 118 -9.03 5.30 16.96
C ARG A 118 -9.56 5.05 18.36
N ALA A 119 -8.85 4.29 19.18
CA ALA A 119 -9.25 3.99 20.56
C ALA A 119 -9.29 5.27 21.40
N LEU A 120 -8.30 6.15 21.27
CA LEU A 120 -8.26 7.45 21.94
C LEU A 120 -9.40 8.37 21.48
N ALA A 121 -9.64 8.48 20.18
CA ALA A 121 -10.73 9.28 19.64
C ALA A 121 -12.10 8.77 20.12
N ALA A 122 -12.31 7.46 20.14
CA ALA A 122 -13.54 6.85 20.64
C ALA A 122 -13.76 7.13 22.15
N ALA A 123 -12.69 7.00 22.95
CA ALA A 123 -12.76 7.28 24.40
C ALA A 123 -13.04 8.75 24.72
N SER A 124 -12.58 9.68 23.88
CA SER A 124 -12.83 11.12 24.03
C SER A 124 -14.10 11.62 23.32
N ALA A 125 -14.79 10.76 22.59
CA ALA A 125 -15.99 11.14 21.84
C ALA A 125 -17.10 11.62 22.80
N GLY A 126 -17.67 12.77 22.49
CA GLY A 126 -18.71 13.40 23.34
C GLY A 126 -18.19 14.13 24.58
N GLN A 127 -16.90 14.09 24.89
CA GLN A 127 -16.29 14.85 25.98
C GLN A 127 -15.99 16.27 25.50
N VAL A 128 -16.79 17.26 25.92
CA VAL A 128 -16.69 18.65 25.46
C VAL A 128 -15.40 19.37 25.90
N ALA A 129 -14.73 18.86 26.93
CA ALA A 129 -13.47 19.42 27.43
C ALA A 129 -12.25 19.07 26.56
N PHE A 130 -12.41 18.15 25.60
CA PHE A 130 -11.34 17.74 24.69
C PHE A 130 -11.62 18.21 23.28
N ASP A 131 -10.59 18.75 22.63
CA ASP A 131 -10.61 19.06 21.21
C ASP A 131 -9.44 18.35 20.52
N GLY A 132 -9.72 17.74 19.37
CA GLY A 132 -8.75 16.94 18.65
C GLY A 132 -8.29 17.60 17.35
N PHE A 133 -6.98 17.63 17.13
CA PHE A 133 -6.39 18.02 15.86
C PHE A 133 -5.24 17.05 15.50
N LEU A 134 -4.84 17.06 14.24
CA LEU A 134 -3.75 16.28 13.73
C LEU A 134 -2.62 17.19 13.24
N HIS A 135 -1.40 16.80 13.50
CA HIS A 135 -0.23 17.53 13.02
C HIS A 135 0.76 16.52 12.42
N GLU A 136 1.19 16.76 11.19
CA GLU A 136 2.17 15.91 10.53
C GLU A 136 3.32 16.72 9.94
N ARG A 137 4.52 16.17 9.97
CA ARG A 137 5.74 16.80 9.48
C ARG A 137 6.52 15.83 8.60
N HIS A 138 7.05 16.33 7.49
CA HIS A 138 7.92 15.57 6.59
C HIS A 138 9.00 16.49 5.99
N HIS A 139 10.02 15.87 5.37
CA HIS A 139 11.09 16.59 4.69
C HIS A 139 10.55 17.53 3.59
N ALA A 140 11.32 18.57 3.27
CA ALA A 140 10.93 19.62 2.32
C ALA A 140 10.59 19.09 0.91
N ALA A 141 11.20 17.96 0.49
CA ALA A 141 10.97 17.37 -0.83
C ALA A 141 9.66 16.54 -0.97
N LYS A 142 8.90 16.34 0.13
CA LYS A 142 7.62 15.61 0.05
C LYS A 142 6.54 16.51 -0.53
N ARG A 143 5.95 16.09 -1.66
CA ARG A 143 5.03 16.91 -2.46
C ARG A 143 3.60 16.92 -1.96
N ASP A 144 3.10 15.76 -1.50
CA ASP A 144 1.74 15.63 -0.98
C ASP A 144 1.61 16.23 0.43
N ALA A 145 0.60 17.06 0.64
CA ALA A 145 0.24 17.66 1.93
C ALA A 145 -1.30 17.81 2.00
N PRO A 146 -1.99 17.16 2.95
CA PRO A 146 -1.46 16.20 3.92
C PRO A 146 -0.90 14.93 3.29
N SER A 147 -0.05 14.22 4.07
CA SER A 147 0.47 12.92 3.65
C SER A 147 -0.64 11.86 3.57
N GLY A 148 -0.45 10.83 2.75
CA GLY A 148 -1.40 9.71 2.69
C GLY A 148 -1.65 9.05 4.06
N THR A 149 -0.62 8.93 4.90
CA THR A 149 -0.78 8.44 6.29
C THR A 149 -1.57 9.41 7.15
N GLY A 150 -1.35 10.73 7.00
CA GLY A 150 -2.11 11.77 7.70
C GLY A 150 -3.60 11.74 7.35
N LEU A 151 -3.92 11.59 6.06
CA LEU A 151 -5.31 11.46 5.60
C LEU A 151 -5.98 10.19 6.15
N ARG A 152 -5.29 9.06 6.14
CA ARG A 152 -5.80 7.80 6.73
C ARG A 152 -6.01 7.92 8.24
N LEU A 153 -5.13 8.64 8.94
CA LEU A 153 -5.30 8.92 10.36
C LEU A 153 -6.55 9.76 10.60
N GLN A 154 -6.75 10.82 9.81
CA GLN A 154 -7.94 11.67 9.91
C GLN A 154 -9.23 10.88 9.65
N GLU A 155 -9.25 10.05 8.62
CA GLU A 155 -10.37 9.15 8.33
C GLU A 155 -10.64 8.19 9.49
N ALA A 156 -9.58 7.58 10.04
CA ALA A 156 -9.69 6.62 11.13
C ALA A 156 -10.30 7.23 12.41
N VAL A 157 -9.93 8.47 12.77
CA VAL A 157 -10.49 9.13 13.96
C VAL A 157 -11.90 9.69 13.69
N ARG A 158 -12.18 10.21 12.50
CA ARG A 158 -13.52 10.65 12.08
C ARG A 158 -14.54 9.51 12.06
N ALA A 159 -14.12 8.31 11.71
CA ALA A 159 -15.00 7.14 11.69
C ALA A 159 -15.57 6.79 13.08
N VAL A 160 -14.89 7.15 14.17
CA VAL A 160 -15.32 6.87 15.55
C VAL A 160 -15.81 8.12 16.29
N ASP A 161 -15.44 9.31 15.83
CA ASP A 161 -15.95 10.59 16.35
C ASP A 161 -16.28 11.56 15.20
N PRO A 162 -17.39 11.31 14.48
CA PRO A 162 -17.78 12.10 13.30
C PRO A 162 -18.26 13.53 13.65
N ARG A 163 -18.51 13.83 14.91
CA ARG A 163 -18.97 15.16 15.34
C ARG A 163 -17.84 16.18 15.41
N ARG A 164 -16.57 15.72 15.50
CA ARG A 164 -15.40 16.59 15.47
C ARG A 164 -14.85 16.71 14.06
N THR A 165 -14.34 17.90 13.74
CA THR A 165 -13.77 18.17 12.41
C THR A 165 -12.40 17.50 12.19
N TRP A 166 -11.63 17.26 13.28
CA TRP A 166 -10.29 16.70 13.25
C TRP A 166 -9.39 17.40 12.22
N PRO A 167 -9.14 18.73 12.37
CA PRO A 167 -8.32 19.46 11.42
C PRO A 167 -6.92 18.86 11.37
N ILE A 168 -6.31 18.87 10.18
CA ILE A 168 -4.94 18.37 9.97
C ILE A 168 -4.08 19.50 9.46
N THR A 169 -2.92 19.70 10.09
CA THR A 169 -1.88 20.63 9.64
C THR A 169 -0.66 19.89 9.17
N SER A 170 -0.03 20.39 8.11
CA SER A 170 1.14 19.75 7.48
C SER A 170 2.32 20.70 7.46
N VAL A 171 3.49 20.22 7.87
CA VAL A 171 4.76 20.93 7.75
C VAL A 171 5.68 20.19 6.77
N ARG A 172 6.35 20.95 5.90
CA ARG A 172 7.37 20.46 4.97
C ARG A 172 8.64 21.26 5.20
N ALA A 173 9.63 20.66 5.88
CA ALA A 173 10.86 21.36 6.27
C ALA A 173 12.02 20.38 6.47
N GLY A 174 13.23 20.82 6.16
CA GLY A 174 14.47 20.08 6.42
C GLY A 174 14.47 18.66 5.86
N SER A 175 15.00 17.72 6.64
CA SER A 175 15.15 16.30 6.30
C SER A 175 14.31 15.37 7.21
N ILE A 176 13.24 15.85 7.82
CA ILE A 176 12.37 15.11 8.73
C ILE A 176 11.80 13.88 8.00
N PRO A 177 12.02 12.64 8.47
CA PRO A 177 11.59 11.45 7.74
C PRO A 177 10.07 11.27 7.67
N GLY A 178 9.33 11.72 8.71
CA GLY A 178 7.88 11.68 8.84
C GLY A 178 7.45 11.52 10.29
N GLU A 179 6.59 12.38 10.72
CA GLU A 179 6.04 12.40 12.09
C GLU A 179 4.56 12.77 12.06
#